data_726619d6abc7004a18541b9d5dedf306
#
_entry.id   726619d6abc7004a18541b9d5dedf306
#
_cell.length_a   1.000
_cell.length_b   1.000
_cell.length_c   1.000
_cell.angle_alpha   90.00
_cell.angle_beta   90.00
_cell.angle_gamma   90.00
#
_symmetry.space_group_name_H-M   'P 1'
#
loop_
_entity.id
_entity.type
_entity.pdbx_description
1 polymer ?
#
loop_
_entity_poly.entity_id
_entity_poly.type
_entity_poly.pdbx_seq_one_letter_code
_entity_poly.pdbx_strand_id
1 'polypeptide(L)'
;TKATVSHAMSGKRPISDDTRAKVLAAAEKLNWVPSQSARALATQKANAIAVVLARDPEVIANDSFFPAFIAGVESVLAETETALILQVVPDRAAEERAYRSLSHGRADGALLLDLRNDDWRVPLLEELDLPSVLVGAYEQPTRFSCVRTDDDAPVREIIAHLRAEGHERIAHVSG
;
A
#
# COMPACT_ATOMS: atom_id res chain seq x y z
N THR A 1 -4.27 -17.57 -33.14
CA THR A 1 -2.82 -17.33 -32.92
C THR A 1 -2.58 -16.86 -31.49
N LYS A 2 -1.31 -16.94 -30.99
CA LYS A 2 -0.94 -16.41 -29.67
C LYS A 2 -1.32 -14.92 -29.54
N ALA A 3 -1.19 -14.15 -30.61
CA ALA A 3 -1.56 -12.72 -30.62
C ALA A 3 -3.09 -12.51 -30.43
N THR A 4 -3.93 -13.35 -31.04
CA THR A 4 -5.40 -13.29 -30.87
C THR A 4 -5.80 -13.53 -29.42
N VAL A 5 -5.19 -14.53 -28.77
CA VAL A 5 -5.43 -14.81 -27.35
C VAL A 5 -5.00 -13.63 -26.47
N SER A 6 -3.79 -13.10 -26.71
CA SER A 6 -3.29 -11.94 -25.99
C SER A 6 -4.20 -10.72 -26.13
N HIS A 7 -4.71 -10.45 -27.32
CA HIS A 7 -5.64 -9.33 -27.55
C HIS A 7 -7.02 -9.57 -26.94
N ALA A 8 -7.53 -10.80 -26.96
CA ALA A 8 -8.78 -11.17 -26.33
C ALA A 8 -8.74 -10.95 -24.82
N MET A 9 -7.60 -11.25 -24.18
CA MET A 9 -7.41 -11.15 -22.74
C MET A 9 -7.03 -9.74 -22.27
N SER A 10 -6.26 -8.97 -23.07
CA SER A 10 -5.79 -7.64 -22.69
C SER A 10 -6.74 -6.51 -23.04
N GLY A 11 -7.69 -6.72 -23.96
CA GLY A 11 -8.59 -5.67 -24.45
C GLY A 11 -7.90 -4.54 -25.25
N LYS A 12 -6.57 -4.63 -25.47
CA LYS A 12 -5.78 -3.55 -26.09
C LYS A 12 -6.06 -3.34 -27.59
N ARG A 13 -6.66 -4.31 -28.28
CA ARG A 13 -7.09 -4.16 -29.66
C ARG A 13 -8.52 -4.70 -29.83
N PRO A 14 -9.36 -4.04 -30.63
CA PRO A 14 -10.69 -4.53 -30.92
C PRO A 14 -10.60 -5.87 -31.65
N ILE A 15 -11.27 -6.85 -31.12
CA ILE A 15 -11.55 -8.14 -31.74
C ILE A 15 -13.06 -8.35 -31.73
N SER A 16 -13.61 -9.17 -32.66
CA SER A 16 -15.02 -9.44 -32.64
C SER A 16 -15.46 -10.13 -31.37
N ASP A 17 -16.66 -9.82 -30.87
CA ASP A 17 -17.23 -10.40 -29.66
C ASP A 17 -17.30 -11.93 -29.73
N ASP A 18 -17.62 -12.48 -30.92
CA ASP A 18 -17.62 -13.93 -31.18
C ASP A 18 -16.23 -14.56 -30.98
N THR A 19 -15.17 -13.89 -31.46
CA THR A 19 -13.80 -14.38 -31.27
C THR A 19 -13.37 -14.29 -29.80
N ARG A 20 -13.76 -13.21 -29.12
CA ARG A 20 -13.49 -13.03 -27.70
C ARG A 20 -14.17 -14.11 -26.86
N ALA A 21 -15.47 -14.38 -27.12
CA ALA A 21 -16.23 -15.42 -26.44
C ALA A 21 -15.60 -16.81 -26.63
N LYS A 22 -15.16 -17.14 -27.84
CA LYS A 22 -14.49 -18.42 -28.13
C LYS A 22 -13.18 -18.58 -27.40
N VAL A 23 -12.38 -17.50 -27.28
CA VAL A 23 -11.11 -17.54 -26.57
C VAL A 23 -11.34 -17.69 -25.05
N LEU A 24 -12.31 -16.98 -24.48
CA LEU A 24 -12.65 -17.09 -23.06
C LEU A 24 -13.15 -18.47 -22.70
N ALA A 25 -14.06 -19.04 -23.51
CA ALA A 25 -14.58 -20.40 -23.32
C ALA A 25 -13.46 -21.48 -23.43
N ALA A 26 -12.50 -21.28 -24.32
CA ALA A 26 -11.35 -22.18 -24.45
C ALA A 26 -10.41 -22.06 -23.24
N ALA A 27 -10.18 -20.86 -22.73
CA ALA A 27 -9.37 -20.63 -21.54
C ALA A 27 -10.00 -21.29 -20.31
N GLU A 28 -11.31 -21.14 -20.12
CA GLU A 28 -12.07 -21.78 -19.04
C GLU A 28 -11.98 -23.31 -19.08
N LYS A 29 -12.18 -23.92 -20.27
CA LYS A 29 -12.06 -25.37 -20.47
C LYS A 29 -10.67 -25.91 -20.15
N LEU A 30 -9.63 -25.10 -20.31
CA LEU A 30 -8.24 -25.47 -20.07
C LEU A 30 -7.78 -25.08 -18.66
N ASN A 31 -8.65 -24.54 -17.80
CA ASN A 31 -8.28 -23.91 -16.54
C ASN A 31 -7.09 -22.94 -16.69
N TRP A 32 -7.02 -22.26 -17.85
CA TRP A 32 -5.91 -21.36 -18.16
C TRP A 32 -6.18 -19.98 -17.58
N VAL A 33 -5.32 -19.56 -16.67
CA VAL A 33 -5.31 -18.21 -16.08
C VAL A 33 -4.15 -17.44 -16.69
N PRO A 34 -4.38 -16.20 -17.16
CA PRO A 34 -3.29 -15.34 -17.63
C PRO A 34 -2.23 -15.18 -16.56
N SER A 35 -0.96 -15.43 -16.91
CA SER A 35 0.15 -15.20 -16.00
C SER A 35 0.17 -13.73 -15.57
N GLN A 36 0.14 -13.50 -14.26
CA GLN A 36 0.26 -12.12 -13.70
C GLN A 36 1.55 -11.46 -14.15
N SER A 37 2.66 -12.19 -14.19
CA SER A 37 3.95 -11.67 -14.67
C SER A 37 3.90 -11.25 -16.14
N ALA A 38 3.21 -12.02 -16.99
CA ALA A 38 3.02 -11.65 -18.41
C ALA A 38 2.11 -10.44 -18.57
N ARG A 39 1.10 -10.30 -17.71
CA ARG A 39 0.20 -9.14 -17.68
C ARG A 39 0.96 -7.92 -17.19
N ALA A 40 1.71 -8.01 -16.09
CA ALA A 40 2.53 -6.95 -15.53
C ALA A 40 3.54 -6.42 -16.55
N LEU A 41 4.22 -7.32 -17.27
CA LEU A 41 5.15 -6.94 -18.35
C LEU A 41 4.44 -6.20 -19.51
N ALA A 42 3.23 -6.62 -19.86
CA ALA A 42 2.45 -6.01 -20.95
C ALA A 42 1.80 -4.68 -20.57
N THR A 43 1.45 -4.48 -19.30
CA THR A 43 0.74 -3.30 -18.79
C THR A 43 1.67 -2.35 -18.05
N GLN A 44 2.85 -2.78 -17.68
CA GLN A 44 3.77 -2.09 -16.77
C GLN A 44 3.11 -1.80 -15.39
N LYS A 45 2.17 -2.67 -14.99
CA LYS A 45 1.49 -2.59 -13.69
C LYS A 45 1.64 -3.91 -12.94
N ALA A 46 2.02 -3.82 -11.68
CA ALA A 46 2.10 -4.97 -10.78
C ALA A 46 0.70 -5.43 -10.31
N ASN A 47 -0.28 -4.53 -10.31
CA ASN A 47 -1.55 -4.63 -9.60
C ASN A 47 -1.33 -4.99 -8.13
N ALA A 48 -0.42 -4.27 -7.50
CA ALA A 48 -0.06 -4.46 -6.10
C ALA A 48 0.30 -3.15 -5.43
N ILE A 49 -0.15 -2.97 -4.20
CA ILE A 49 0.26 -1.89 -3.29
C ILE A 49 1.09 -2.51 -2.17
N ALA A 50 2.14 -1.83 -1.75
CA ALA A 50 3.05 -2.34 -0.74
C ALA A 50 2.94 -1.59 0.59
N VAL A 51 3.14 -2.33 1.69
CA VAL A 51 3.41 -1.82 3.03
C VAL A 51 4.68 -2.50 3.51
N VAL A 52 5.67 -1.72 3.92
CA VAL A 52 6.92 -2.22 4.53
C VAL A 52 6.98 -1.72 5.96
N LEU A 53 7.14 -2.64 6.91
CA LEU A 53 7.19 -2.34 8.34
C LEU A 53 8.52 -2.79 8.92
N ALA A 54 9.33 -1.83 9.39
CA ALA A 54 10.57 -2.11 10.12
C ALA A 54 10.26 -2.15 11.63
N ARG A 55 9.51 -3.17 12.04
CA ARG A 55 9.09 -3.39 13.44
C ARG A 55 9.27 -4.83 13.84
N ASP A 56 9.36 -5.04 15.16
CA ASP A 56 9.30 -6.38 15.72
C ASP A 56 7.96 -7.05 15.37
N PRO A 57 7.96 -8.28 14.83
CA PRO A 57 6.74 -9.01 14.51
C PRO A 57 5.79 -9.18 15.70
N GLU A 58 6.30 -9.28 16.93
CA GLU A 58 5.47 -9.38 18.14
C GLU A 58 4.69 -8.09 18.40
N VAL A 59 5.28 -6.93 18.11
CA VAL A 59 4.59 -5.64 18.22
C VAL A 59 3.46 -5.58 17.24
N ILE A 60 3.70 -5.98 15.97
CA ILE A 60 2.67 -5.98 14.93
C ILE A 60 1.52 -6.93 15.28
N ALA A 61 1.84 -8.11 15.85
CA ALA A 61 0.84 -9.11 16.21
C ALA A 61 -0.04 -8.70 17.39
N ASN A 62 0.47 -7.88 18.30
CA ASN A 62 -0.22 -7.48 19.53
C ASN A 62 -0.88 -6.10 19.44
N ASP A 63 -0.58 -5.31 18.41
CA ASP A 63 -1.18 -3.99 18.19
C ASP A 63 -2.42 -4.11 17.32
N SER A 64 -3.58 -3.75 17.86
CA SER A 64 -4.87 -3.81 17.18
C SER A 64 -4.97 -2.88 15.96
N PHE A 65 -4.09 -1.90 15.84
CA PHE A 65 -4.05 -0.98 14.70
C PHE A 65 -3.77 -1.73 13.40
N PHE A 66 -2.75 -2.59 13.36
CA PHE A 66 -2.33 -3.23 12.11
C PHE A 66 -3.39 -4.14 11.49
N PRO A 67 -4.05 -5.05 12.24
CA PRO A 67 -5.16 -5.83 11.69
C PRO A 67 -6.30 -4.97 11.15
N ALA A 68 -6.69 -3.93 11.87
CA ALA A 68 -7.75 -3.03 11.44
C ALA A 68 -7.35 -2.23 10.18
N PHE A 69 -6.12 -1.74 10.13
CA PHE A 69 -5.57 -1.04 8.97
C PHE A 69 -5.52 -1.94 7.73
N ILE A 70 -4.98 -3.16 7.87
CA ILE A 70 -4.92 -4.13 6.79
C ILE A 70 -6.31 -4.46 6.28
N ALA A 71 -7.27 -4.73 7.17
CA ALA A 71 -8.65 -5.00 6.77
C ALA A 71 -9.29 -3.83 6.01
N GLY A 72 -9.03 -2.59 6.44
CA GLY A 72 -9.49 -1.39 5.74
C GLY A 72 -8.87 -1.25 4.34
N VAL A 73 -7.57 -1.48 4.20
CA VAL A 73 -6.88 -1.46 2.91
C VAL A 73 -7.40 -2.56 1.99
N GLU A 74 -7.48 -3.80 2.47
CA GLU A 74 -7.98 -4.95 1.70
C GLU A 74 -9.42 -4.75 1.22
N SER A 75 -10.29 -4.12 2.02
CA SER A 75 -11.67 -3.86 1.61
C SER A 75 -11.77 -3.01 0.34
N VAL A 76 -10.82 -2.10 0.12
CA VAL A 76 -10.74 -1.25 -1.08
C VAL A 76 -10.01 -1.96 -2.22
N LEU A 77 -8.90 -2.63 -1.93
CA LEU A 77 -8.09 -3.30 -2.94
C LEU A 77 -8.82 -4.48 -3.60
N ALA A 78 -9.69 -5.18 -2.86
CA ALA A 78 -10.51 -6.26 -3.37
C ALA A 78 -11.44 -5.82 -4.52
N GLU A 79 -11.93 -4.58 -4.50
CA GLU A 79 -12.79 -4.04 -5.58
C GLU A 79 -12.06 -3.91 -6.92
N THR A 80 -10.73 -3.77 -6.87
CA THR A 80 -9.88 -3.56 -8.06
C THR A 80 -8.99 -4.75 -8.39
N GLU A 81 -9.17 -5.89 -7.70
CA GLU A 81 -8.30 -7.07 -7.83
C GLU A 81 -6.81 -6.73 -7.63
N THR A 82 -6.52 -5.74 -6.77
CA THR A 82 -5.17 -5.31 -6.45
C THR A 82 -4.67 -6.05 -5.22
N ALA A 83 -3.46 -6.59 -5.26
CA ALA A 83 -2.87 -7.31 -4.12
C ALA A 83 -2.26 -6.34 -3.11
N LEU A 84 -2.32 -6.67 -1.82
CA LEU A 84 -1.51 -6.05 -0.80
C LEU A 84 -0.23 -6.87 -0.57
N ILE A 85 0.92 -6.21 -0.68
CA ILE A 85 2.22 -6.79 -0.33
C ILE A 85 2.62 -6.23 1.04
N LEU A 86 2.57 -7.07 2.06
CA LEU A 86 3.07 -6.73 3.38
C LEU A 86 4.45 -7.35 3.59
N GLN A 87 5.45 -6.52 3.91
CA GLN A 87 6.79 -6.96 4.25
C GLN A 87 7.16 -6.46 5.64
N VAL A 88 7.49 -7.38 6.54
CA VAL A 88 8.06 -7.06 7.85
C VAL A 88 9.56 -7.30 7.75
N VAL A 89 10.33 -6.29 8.12
CA VAL A 89 11.78 -6.29 7.96
C VAL A 89 12.46 -5.93 9.30
N PRO A 90 13.67 -6.44 9.56
CA PRO A 90 14.30 -6.30 10.87
C PRO A 90 14.90 -4.91 11.11
N ASP A 91 15.28 -4.19 10.06
CA ASP A 91 16.06 -2.96 10.20
C ASP A 91 15.91 -2.03 8.98
N ARG A 92 16.45 -0.82 9.12
CA ARG A 92 16.47 0.21 8.08
C ARG A 92 17.11 -0.28 6.77
N ALA A 93 18.20 -1.03 6.84
CA ALA A 93 18.90 -1.46 5.61
C ALA A 93 18.05 -2.48 4.83
N ALA A 94 17.32 -3.35 5.54
CA ALA A 94 16.37 -4.27 4.93
C ALA A 94 15.16 -3.53 4.37
N GLU A 95 14.68 -2.49 5.06
CA GLU A 95 13.58 -1.64 4.60
C GLU A 95 13.94 -0.90 3.30
N GLU A 96 15.14 -0.32 3.22
CA GLU A 96 15.63 0.31 1.99
C GLU A 96 15.71 -0.67 0.82
N ARG A 97 16.27 -1.87 1.05
CA ARG A 97 16.31 -2.91 0.02
C ARG A 97 14.91 -3.34 -0.44
N ALA A 98 13.96 -3.40 0.48
CA ALA A 98 12.57 -3.73 0.16
C ALA A 98 11.97 -2.67 -0.79
N TYR A 99 12.09 -1.38 -0.48
CA TYR A 99 11.59 -0.32 -1.36
C TYR A 99 12.26 -0.31 -2.73
N ARG A 100 13.59 -0.47 -2.79
CA ARG A 100 14.28 -0.60 -4.08
C ARG A 100 13.80 -1.80 -4.89
N SER A 101 13.55 -2.94 -4.23
CA SER A 101 12.99 -4.12 -4.89
C SER A 101 11.56 -3.90 -5.39
N LEU A 102 10.72 -3.21 -4.63
CA LEU A 102 9.34 -2.92 -4.97
C LEU A 102 9.23 -1.96 -6.15
N SER A 103 10.10 -0.95 -6.23
CA SER A 103 10.12 0.02 -7.33
C SER A 103 10.47 -0.58 -8.69
N HIS A 104 11.07 -1.78 -8.72
CA HIS A 104 11.37 -2.50 -9.95
C HIS A 104 10.16 -3.30 -10.49
N GLY A 105 8.97 -2.74 -10.39
CA GLY A 105 7.75 -3.30 -10.98
C GLY A 105 7.11 -4.43 -10.15
N ARG A 106 7.43 -4.53 -8.85
CA ARG A 106 6.76 -5.46 -7.93
C ARG A 106 5.57 -4.84 -7.23
N ALA A 107 5.51 -3.51 -7.14
CA ALA A 107 4.36 -2.76 -6.65
C ALA A 107 4.14 -1.52 -7.52
N ASP A 108 2.89 -1.07 -7.60
CA ASP A 108 2.50 0.16 -8.30
C ASP A 108 2.56 1.37 -7.37
N GLY A 109 2.68 1.14 -6.08
CA GLY A 109 2.81 2.18 -5.06
C GLY A 109 3.00 1.59 -3.67
N ALA A 110 3.19 2.47 -2.68
CA ALA A 110 3.36 2.09 -1.30
C ALA A 110 2.51 2.95 -0.34
N LEU A 111 2.11 2.35 0.77
CA LEU A 111 1.58 3.05 1.93
C LEU A 111 2.68 3.13 2.98
N LEU A 112 3.03 4.33 3.39
CA LEU A 112 4.10 4.59 4.35
C LEU A 112 3.50 4.93 5.71
N LEU A 113 3.63 4.00 6.66
CA LEU A 113 3.18 4.13 8.03
C LEU A 113 4.34 4.53 8.96
N ASP A 114 4.03 4.79 10.22
CA ASP A 114 5.03 5.08 11.26
C ASP A 114 5.99 6.22 10.86
N LEU A 115 5.40 7.31 10.38
CA LEU A 115 6.15 8.47 9.91
C LEU A 115 6.96 9.10 11.05
N ARG A 116 8.16 9.55 10.71
CA ARG A 116 9.07 10.25 11.61
C ARG A 116 9.32 11.67 11.11
N ASN A 117 9.73 12.55 12.03
CA ASN A 117 10.30 13.81 11.62
C ASN A 117 11.58 13.51 10.80
N ASP A 118 11.75 14.21 9.67
CA ASP A 118 12.86 13.96 8.72
C ASP A 118 12.96 12.51 8.26
N ASP A 119 11.82 11.93 7.88
CA ASP A 119 11.73 10.55 7.48
C ASP A 119 12.51 10.27 6.19
N TRP A 120 13.60 9.52 6.33
CA TRP A 120 14.52 9.19 5.23
C TRP A 120 13.86 8.39 4.09
N ARG A 121 12.73 7.76 4.37
CA ARG A 121 11.99 6.96 3.38
C ARG A 121 11.32 7.83 2.33
N VAL A 122 10.88 9.02 2.71
CA VAL A 122 10.18 9.94 1.80
C VAL A 122 11.07 10.34 0.63
N PRO A 123 12.27 10.93 0.82
CA PRO A 123 13.15 11.24 -0.31
C PRO A 123 13.63 10.00 -1.07
N LEU A 124 13.78 8.86 -0.42
CA LEU A 124 14.10 7.61 -1.11
C LEU A 124 12.99 7.19 -2.08
N LEU A 125 11.73 7.22 -1.64
CA LEU A 125 10.59 6.85 -2.48
C LEU A 125 10.39 7.84 -3.63
N GLU A 126 10.73 9.10 -3.43
CA GLU A 126 10.77 10.11 -4.49
C GLU A 126 11.87 9.82 -5.51
N GLU A 127 13.09 9.48 -5.07
CA GLU A 127 14.22 9.06 -5.93
C GLU A 127 13.86 7.82 -6.77
N LEU A 128 13.20 6.84 -6.14
CA LEU A 128 12.79 5.59 -6.77
C LEU A 128 11.58 5.73 -7.71
N ASP A 129 10.98 6.90 -7.77
CA ASP A 129 9.72 7.17 -8.50
C ASP A 129 8.60 6.17 -8.15
N LEU A 130 8.57 5.71 -6.89
CA LEU A 130 7.53 4.82 -6.38
C LEU A 130 6.39 5.67 -5.80
N PRO A 131 5.20 5.72 -6.45
CA PRO A 131 4.07 6.46 -5.94
C PRO A 131 3.74 6.03 -4.52
N SER A 132 3.55 6.99 -3.61
CA SER A 132 3.33 6.65 -2.21
C SER A 132 2.27 7.54 -1.57
N VAL A 133 1.60 7.00 -0.57
CA VAL A 133 0.70 7.74 0.32
C VAL A 133 1.25 7.63 1.74
N LEU A 134 1.39 8.77 2.38
CA LEU A 134 1.83 8.87 3.76
C LEU A 134 0.62 8.72 4.69
N VAL A 135 0.72 7.84 5.67
CA VAL A 135 -0.34 7.59 6.66
C VAL A 135 0.15 8.06 8.03
N GLY A 136 -0.36 9.19 8.47
CA GLY A 136 0.06 9.89 9.68
C GLY A 136 0.36 11.36 9.41
N ALA A 137 0.88 12.07 10.40
CA ALA A 137 1.29 13.47 10.27
C ALA A 137 2.68 13.56 9.62
N TYR A 138 2.81 14.38 8.58
CA TYR A 138 4.09 14.70 7.95
C TYR A 138 4.06 16.16 7.48
N GLU A 139 5.00 16.96 7.96
CA GLU A 139 4.98 18.41 7.75
C GLU A 139 6.06 18.91 6.77
N GLN A 140 6.97 18.03 6.36
CA GLN A 140 8.01 18.39 5.40
C GLN A 140 7.45 18.46 3.97
N PRO A 141 8.03 19.28 3.08
CA PRO A 141 7.64 19.30 1.68
C PRO A 141 7.82 17.92 1.03
N THR A 142 6.79 17.47 0.34
CA THR A 142 6.80 16.22 -0.44
C THR A 142 5.78 16.27 -1.56
N ARG A 143 6.00 15.48 -2.61
CA ARG A 143 5.01 15.27 -3.69
C ARG A 143 3.92 14.26 -3.33
N PHE A 144 4.07 13.54 -2.22
CA PHE A 144 3.13 12.50 -1.81
C PHE A 144 1.92 13.06 -1.09
N SER A 145 0.77 12.44 -1.32
CA SER A 145 -0.43 12.71 -0.54
C SER A 145 -0.29 12.17 0.88
N CYS A 146 -0.87 12.89 1.84
CA CYS A 146 -0.86 12.49 3.24
C CYS A 146 -2.30 12.31 3.74
N VAL A 147 -2.56 11.17 4.39
CA VAL A 147 -3.80 10.88 5.10
C VAL A 147 -3.49 10.90 6.59
N ARG A 148 -4.12 11.80 7.33
CA ARG A 148 -3.92 11.93 8.77
C ARG A 148 -5.25 12.04 9.51
N THR A 149 -5.27 11.60 10.74
CA THR A 149 -6.31 11.92 11.73
C THR A 149 -6.00 13.27 12.37
N ASP A 150 -7.03 13.97 12.77
CA ASP A 150 -6.88 15.17 13.60
C ASP A 150 -6.77 14.73 15.07
N ASP A 151 -5.54 14.55 15.52
CA ASP A 151 -5.28 14.14 16.91
C ASP A 151 -5.15 15.34 17.85
N ASP A 152 -5.00 16.55 17.32
CA ASP A 152 -4.80 17.78 18.12
C ASP A 152 -6.08 18.15 18.90
N ALA A 153 -7.23 18.13 18.27
CA ALA A 153 -8.48 18.51 18.90
C ALA A 153 -8.85 17.58 20.08
N PRO A 154 -8.83 16.25 19.95
CA PRO A 154 -9.08 15.34 21.06
C PRO A 154 -8.08 15.51 22.22
N VAL A 155 -6.80 15.71 21.93
CA VAL A 155 -5.78 15.93 22.98
C VAL A 155 -6.04 17.22 23.74
N ARG A 156 -6.40 18.30 23.06
CA ARG A 156 -6.78 19.57 23.72
C ARG A 156 -8.00 19.41 24.61
N GLU A 157 -9.02 18.68 24.17
CA GLU A 157 -10.21 18.40 24.97
C GLU A 157 -9.87 17.59 26.23
N ILE A 158 -9.03 16.54 26.11
CA ILE A 158 -8.58 15.75 27.26
C ILE A 158 -7.85 16.63 28.27
N ILE A 159 -6.91 17.46 27.82
CA ILE A 159 -6.17 18.38 28.70
C ILE A 159 -7.10 19.41 29.35
N ALA A 160 -8.05 19.97 28.60
CA ALA A 160 -9.03 20.90 29.13
C ALA A 160 -9.91 20.26 30.20
N HIS A 161 -10.38 19.03 29.96
CA HIS A 161 -11.16 18.26 30.94
C HIS A 161 -10.36 18.01 32.22
N LEU A 162 -9.13 17.50 32.13
CA LEU A 162 -8.29 17.25 33.29
C LEU A 162 -8.05 18.53 34.12
N ARG A 163 -7.86 19.66 33.45
CA ARG A 163 -7.69 20.95 34.15
C ARG A 163 -8.97 21.39 34.83
N ALA A 164 -10.12 21.20 34.21
CA ALA A 164 -11.43 21.53 34.80
C ALA A 164 -11.72 20.70 36.05
N GLU A 165 -11.24 19.42 36.09
CA GLU A 165 -11.31 18.55 37.27
C GLU A 165 -10.25 18.89 38.35
N GLY A 166 -9.46 19.96 38.16
CA GLY A 166 -8.49 20.45 39.16
C GLY A 166 -7.10 19.81 39.08
N HIS A 167 -6.79 19.04 38.02
CA HIS A 167 -5.47 18.46 37.82
C HIS A 167 -4.48 19.52 37.29
N GLU A 168 -3.52 19.91 38.12
CA GLU A 168 -2.48 20.90 37.77
C GLU A 168 -1.23 20.25 37.14
N ARG A 169 -0.94 18.99 37.53
CA ARG A 169 0.24 18.26 37.07
C ARG A 169 -0.21 17.08 36.22
N ILE A 170 0.00 17.20 34.93
CA ILE A 170 -0.39 16.22 33.92
C ILE A 170 0.89 15.66 33.30
N ALA A 171 1.04 14.34 33.27
CA ALA A 171 2.11 13.65 32.59
C ALA A 171 1.60 12.99 31.33
N HIS A 172 2.41 13.00 30.28
CA HIS A 172 2.18 12.29 29.03
C HIS A 172 3.27 11.25 28.83
N VAL A 173 2.87 10.01 28.56
CA VAL A 173 3.80 8.93 28.19
C VAL A 173 3.68 8.75 26.69
N SER A 174 4.75 9.08 25.96
CA SER A 174 4.85 8.86 24.53
C SER A 174 5.36 7.45 24.23
N GLY A 175 4.93 6.88 23.11
CA GLY A 175 5.48 5.64 22.56
C GLY A 175 6.83 5.83 21.86
#